data_f7b9401b279ea8e02d9442a980e7846b
#
_entry.id   f7b9401b279ea8e02d9442a980e7846b
#
_cell.length_a   1.000
_cell.length_b   1.000
_cell.length_c   1.000
_cell.angle_alpha   90.00
_cell.angle_beta   90.00
_cell.angle_gamma   90.00
#
_symmetry.space_group_name_H-M   'P 1'
#
loop_
_entity.id
_entity.type
_entity.pdbx_description
1 polymer ?
#
loop_
_entity_poly.entity_id
_entity_poly.type
_entity_poly.pdbx_seq_one_letter_code
_entity_poly.pdbx_strand_id
1 'polypeptide(L)'
;MFYLFFLLIVLFLLYIQSRKRQYSTVAGICVPIIIIFVVICRYRVGYDYLTYYTLIENEEEAQILYLFSPLSIVWAEIALYFESPQMLFVLFGLPTFALLIFTLKKYSKDYALSVTILICFFFFTSLSIIRQALALAICFYGYRFIVKRSLIKYILCILIAALFHPSAGVAIIIYWLPFLKFRLVVLLSIISIVAKPLFFYMLNIFCLLYTSPSPRDGATSR
;
A
#
# COMPACT_ATOMS: atom_id res chain seq x y z
N MET A 1 -0.96 -22.87 -6.01
CA MET A 1 -2.32 -23.36 -6.32
C MET A 1 -3.41 -22.58 -5.60
N PHE A 2 -3.38 -22.41 -4.26
CA PHE A 2 -4.40 -21.70 -3.48
C PHE A 2 -4.78 -20.31 -4.03
N TYR A 3 -3.80 -19.42 -4.27
CA TYR A 3 -4.06 -18.05 -4.77
C TYR A 3 -4.63 -18.01 -6.18
N LEU A 4 -4.36 -19.02 -7.02
CA LEU A 4 -4.98 -19.14 -8.33
C LEU A 4 -6.48 -19.48 -8.19
N PHE A 5 -6.84 -20.43 -7.31
CA PHE A 5 -8.23 -20.75 -7.00
C PHE A 5 -8.97 -19.55 -6.41
N PHE A 6 -8.34 -18.85 -5.45
CA PHE A 6 -8.88 -17.62 -4.90
C PHE A 6 -9.19 -16.61 -6.00
N LEU A 7 -8.24 -16.34 -6.89
CA LEU A 7 -8.40 -15.40 -8.00
C LEU A 7 -9.56 -15.82 -8.90
N LEU A 8 -9.62 -17.08 -9.31
CA LEU A 8 -10.69 -17.61 -10.18
C LEU A 8 -12.06 -17.50 -9.53
N ILE A 9 -12.19 -17.85 -8.24
CA ILE A 9 -13.45 -17.75 -7.50
C ILE A 9 -13.92 -16.29 -7.44
N VAL A 10 -13.03 -15.37 -7.09
CA VAL A 10 -13.42 -13.96 -6.98
C VAL A 10 -13.78 -13.38 -8.34
N LEU A 11 -13.01 -13.64 -9.39
CA LEU A 11 -13.32 -13.19 -10.74
C LEU A 11 -14.64 -13.78 -11.25
N PHE A 12 -14.94 -15.04 -10.95
CA PHE A 12 -16.21 -15.68 -11.29
C PHE A 12 -17.39 -15.01 -10.56
N LEU A 13 -17.26 -14.74 -9.27
CA LEU A 13 -18.31 -14.04 -8.50
C LEU A 13 -18.54 -12.61 -9.02
N LEU A 14 -17.47 -11.89 -9.38
CA LEU A 14 -17.56 -10.55 -9.98
C LEU A 14 -18.21 -10.60 -11.38
N TYR A 15 -17.90 -11.62 -12.17
CA TYR A 15 -18.56 -11.84 -13.47
C TYR A 15 -20.05 -12.07 -13.30
N ILE A 16 -20.47 -12.93 -12.36
CA ILE A 16 -21.90 -13.16 -12.07
C ILE A 16 -22.56 -11.87 -11.59
N GLN A 17 -21.91 -11.11 -10.74
CA GLN A 17 -22.40 -9.84 -10.23
C GLN A 17 -22.66 -8.84 -11.37
N SER A 18 -21.80 -8.79 -12.38
CA SER A 18 -21.95 -7.88 -13.52
C SER A 18 -23.08 -8.28 -14.47
N ARG A 19 -23.38 -9.59 -14.55
CA ARG A 19 -24.35 -10.12 -15.51
C ARG A 19 -25.76 -10.31 -14.96
N LYS A 20 -25.88 -10.65 -13.67
CA LYS A 20 -27.18 -11.02 -13.07
C LYS A 20 -27.46 -10.17 -11.84
N ARG A 21 -28.38 -9.22 -11.97
CA ARG A 21 -28.82 -8.33 -10.88
C ARG A 21 -29.29 -9.09 -9.62
N GLN A 22 -29.87 -10.28 -9.80
CA GLN A 22 -30.33 -11.14 -8.70
C GLN A 22 -29.20 -11.58 -7.77
N TYR A 23 -27.99 -11.84 -8.27
CA TYR A 23 -26.86 -12.28 -7.47
C TYR A 23 -25.91 -11.14 -7.08
N SER A 24 -26.24 -9.91 -7.49
CA SER A 24 -25.39 -8.73 -7.25
C SER A 24 -25.19 -8.46 -5.74
N THR A 25 -26.23 -8.66 -4.92
CA THR A 25 -26.14 -8.45 -3.47
C THR A 25 -25.28 -9.52 -2.80
N VAL A 26 -25.47 -10.79 -3.14
CA VAL A 26 -24.71 -11.90 -2.55
C VAL A 26 -23.24 -11.78 -2.93
N ALA A 27 -22.93 -11.63 -4.21
CA ALA A 27 -21.54 -11.45 -4.65
C ALA A 27 -20.90 -10.18 -4.07
N GLY A 28 -21.67 -9.09 -3.92
CA GLY A 28 -21.22 -7.84 -3.30
C GLY A 28 -20.89 -7.96 -1.80
N ILE A 29 -21.36 -9.02 -1.12
CA ILE A 29 -21.02 -9.35 0.27
C ILE A 29 -19.91 -10.41 0.31
N CYS A 30 -20.03 -11.48 -0.47
CA CYS A 30 -19.08 -12.60 -0.44
C CYS A 30 -17.67 -12.18 -0.90
N VAL A 31 -17.55 -11.39 -1.97
CA VAL A 31 -16.26 -10.98 -2.52
C VAL A 31 -15.42 -10.21 -1.49
N PRO A 32 -15.92 -9.16 -0.81
CA PRO A 32 -15.18 -8.50 0.28
C PRO A 32 -14.73 -9.44 1.39
N ILE A 33 -15.64 -10.33 1.85
CA ILE A 33 -15.34 -11.27 2.92
C ILE A 33 -14.22 -12.21 2.51
N ILE A 34 -14.27 -12.78 1.31
CA ILE A 34 -13.24 -13.68 0.79
C ILE A 34 -11.89 -12.96 0.68
N ILE A 35 -11.87 -11.73 0.14
CA ILE A 35 -10.64 -10.94 0.01
C ILE A 35 -10.02 -10.69 1.39
N ILE A 36 -10.81 -10.18 2.34
CA ILE A 36 -10.34 -9.88 3.69
C ILE A 36 -9.88 -11.15 4.40
N PHE A 37 -10.63 -12.23 4.30
CA PHE A 37 -10.26 -13.51 4.89
C PHE A 37 -8.90 -14.02 4.38
N VAL A 38 -8.67 -14.00 3.06
CA VAL A 38 -7.38 -14.43 2.48
C VAL A 38 -6.23 -13.53 2.93
N VAL A 39 -6.46 -12.23 3.10
CA VAL A 39 -5.44 -11.27 3.56
C VAL A 39 -5.06 -11.53 5.01
N ILE A 40 -6.02 -11.73 5.90
CA ILE A 40 -5.78 -11.89 7.34
C ILE A 40 -5.27 -13.30 7.69
N CYS A 41 -5.64 -14.33 6.90
CA CYS A 41 -5.22 -15.73 7.10
C CYS A 41 -3.99 -16.10 6.27
N ARG A 42 -3.30 -15.13 5.63
CA ARG A 42 -2.13 -15.39 4.79
C ARG A 42 -0.99 -16.02 5.59
N TYR A 43 -0.28 -16.95 4.98
CA TYR A 43 0.90 -17.59 5.54
C TYR A 43 2.00 -17.64 4.48
N ARG A 44 3.19 -17.13 4.83
CA ARG A 44 4.39 -17.08 3.97
C ARG A 44 4.17 -16.46 2.59
N VAL A 45 3.34 -15.40 2.51
CA VAL A 45 3.05 -14.69 1.26
C VAL A 45 3.35 -13.20 1.41
N GLY A 46 4.04 -12.66 0.41
CA GLY A 46 4.57 -11.30 0.38
C GLY A 46 6.09 -11.30 0.62
N TYR A 47 6.77 -10.42 -0.11
CA TYR A 47 8.24 -10.32 -0.04
C TYR A 47 8.72 -10.01 1.39
N ASP A 48 8.05 -9.07 2.07
CA ASP A 48 8.42 -8.63 3.42
C ASP A 48 7.80 -9.50 4.53
N TYR A 49 7.14 -10.64 4.18
CA TYR A 49 6.44 -11.46 5.17
C TYR A 49 7.37 -11.93 6.31
N LEU A 50 8.52 -12.48 5.96
CA LEU A 50 9.48 -12.97 6.94
C LEU A 50 10.01 -11.85 7.83
N THR A 51 10.31 -10.67 7.26
CA THR A 51 10.77 -9.50 8.02
C THR A 51 9.77 -9.09 9.09
N TYR A 52 8.48 -9.05 8.77
CA TYR A 52 7.44 -8.75 9.74
C TYR A 52 7.19 -9.87 10.75
N TYR A 53 7.40 -11.11 10.32
CA TYR A 53 7.24 -12.29 11.17
C TYR A 53 8.35 -12.35 12.22
N THR A 54 9.61 -12.27 11.80
CA THR A 54 10.79 -12.31 12.70
C THR A 54 10.83 -11.10 13.63
N LEU A 55 10.36 -9.94 13.19
CA LEU A 55 10.30 -8.73 13.99
C LEU A 55 9.41 -8.88 15.25
N ILE A 56 8.39 -9.74 15.20
CA ILE A 56 7.50 -10.01 16.35
C ILE A 56 8.03 -11.21 17.17
N GLU A 57 8.74 -12.18 16.56
CA GLU A 57 9.28 -13.32 17.28
C GLU A 57 10.59 -13.03 18.01
N ASN A 58 11.41 -12.09 17.51
CA ASN A 58 12.74 -11.78 18.05
C ASN A 58 12.75 -10.39 18.67
N GLU A 59 12.92 -10.32 20.00
CA GLU A 59 12.98 -9.04 20.74
C GLU A 59 14.14 -8.14 20.27
N GLU A 60 15.29 -8.69 19.87
CA GLU A 60 16.43 -7.94 19.36
C GLU A 60 16.08 -7.21 18.04
N GLU A 61 15.32 -7.85 17.17
CA GLU A 61 14.86 -7.26 15.91
C GLU A 61 13.73 -6.24 16.11
N ALA A 62 13.03 -6.29 17.24
CA ALA A 62 12.00 -5.31 17.58
C ALA A 62 12.55 -3.88 17.66
N GLN A 63 13.86 -3.69 17.87
CA GLN A 63 14.51 -2.37 17.82
C GLN A 63 14.40 -1.70 16.45
N ILE A 64 14.25 -2.47 15.37
CA ILE A 64 14.03 -1.97 14.00
C ILE A 64 12.67 -1.26 13.90
N LEU A 65 11.73 -1.54 14.81
CA LEU A 65 10.43 -0.86 14.88
C LEU A 65 10.54 0.66 14.97
N TYR A 66 11.56 1.17 15.65
CA TYR A 66 11.76 2.62 15.79
C TYR A 66 12.06 3.33 14.47
N LEU A 67 12.42 2.57 13.41
CA LEU A 67 12.52 3.07 12.05
C LEU A 67 11.16 3.18 11.36
N PHE A 68 10.10 2.73 12.00
CA PHE A 68 8.75 2.77 11.46
C PHE A 68 8.10 4.13 11.73
N SER A 69 7.03 4.37 11.00
CA SER A 69 6.20 5.54 11.21
C SER A 69 5.38 5.41 12.50
N PRO A 70 5.01 6.50 13.19
CA PRO A 70 4.43 6.46 14.53
C PRO A 70 3.24 5.52 14.70
N LEU A 71 2.26 5.54 13.78
CA LEU A 71 1.11 4.63 13.88
C LEU A 71 1.46 3.18 13.54
N SER A 72 2.49 2.96 12.72
CA SER A 72 2.99 1.60 12.45
C SER A 72 3.68 1.01 13.68
N ILE A 73 4.37 1.83 14.50
CA ILE A 73 4.96 1.42 15.78
C ILE A 73 3.86 0.96 16.72
N VAL A 74 2.82 1.78 16.92
CA VAL A 74 1.69 1.43 17.81
C VAL A 74 1.06 0.08 17.42
N TRP A 75 0.88 -0.19 16.13
CA TRP A 75 0.31 -1.45 15.69
C TRP A 75 1.25 -2.64 15.85
N ALA A 76 2.55 -2.40 15.70
CA ALA A 76 3.54 -3.43 15.97
C ALA A 76 3.65 -3.73 17.47
N GLU A 77 3.56 -2.72 18.36
CA GLU A 77 3.48 -2.91 19.80
C GLU A 77 2.24 -3.71 20.23
N ILE A 78 1.09 -3.46 19.59
CA ILE A 78 -0.12 -4.27 19.80
C ILE A 78 0.14 -5.73 19.38
N ALA A 79 0.79 -5.97 18.25
CA ALA A 79 1.10 -7.32 17.79
C ALA A 79 2.10 -8.03 18.71
N LEU A 80 3.09 -7.31 19.25
CA LEU A 80 4.03 -7.79 20.26
C LEU A 80 3.32 -8.15 21.56
N TYR A 81 2.40 -7.31 22.03
CA TYR A 81 1.61 -7.60 23.24
C TYR A 81 0.80 -8.89 23.13
N PHE A 82 0.30 -9.22 21.94
CA PHE A 82 -0.40 -10.48 21.68
C PHE A 82 0.54 -11.63 21.30
N GLU A 83 1.86 -11.42 21.26
CA GLU A 83 2.88 -12.40 20.86
C GLU A 83 2.53 -13.10 19.53
N SER A 84 1.89 -12.35 18.61
CA SER A 84 1.34 -12.91 17.39
C SER A 84 1.73 -12.10 16.14
N PRO A 85 2.66 -12.61 15.32
CA PRO A 85 2.96 -12.01 14.02
C PRO A 85 1.72 -11.87 13.13
N GLN A 86 0.75 -12.80 13.26
CA GLN A 86 -0.49 -12.77 12.51
C GLN A 86 -1.35 -11.55 12.85
N MET A 87 -1.31 -11.07 14.11
CA MET A 87 -2.03 -9.86 14.52
C MET A 87 -1.59 -8.64 13.72
N LEU A 88 -0.29 -8.52 13.40
CA LEU A 88 0.23 -7.43 12.57
C LEU A 88 -0.42 -7.44 11.18
N PHE A 89 -0.53 -8.61 10.55
CA PHE A 89 -1.16 -8.74 9.24
C PHE A 89 -2.66 -8.44 9.27
N VAL A 90 -3.34 -8.77 10.37
CA VAL A 90 -4.75 -8.40 10.58
C VAL A 90 -4.89 -6.89 10.72
N LEU A 91 -4.08 -6.25 11.57
CA LEU A 91 -4.13 -4.81 11.84
C LEU A 91 -3.90 -3.96 10.58
N PHE A 92 -2.99 -4.38 9.70
CA PHE A 92 -2.75 -3.67 8.44
C PHE A 92 -3.71 -4.11 7.33
N GLY A 93 -3.96 -5.41 7.18
CA GLY A 93 -4.71 -5.96 6.06
C GLY A 93 -6.21 -5.65 6.11
N LEU A 94 -6.83 -5.85 7.30
CA LEU A 94 -8.26 -5.63 7.48
C LEU A 94 -8.66 -4.19 7.10
N PRO A 95 -8.09 -3.12 7.68
CA PRO A 95 -8.49 -1.76 7.36
C PRO A 95 -8.11 -1.36 5.94
N THR A 96 -7.00 -1.88 5.39
CA THR A 96 -6.62 -1.62 3.99
C THR A 96 -7.73 -2.04 3.04
N PHE A 97 -8.13 -3.31 3.08
CA PHE A 97 -9.13 -3.83 2.16
C PHE A 97 -10.54 -3.38 2.50
N ALA A 98 -10.89 -3.23 3.77
CA ALA A 98 -12.17 -2.65 4.18
C ALA A 98 -12.35 -1.23 3.62
N LEU A 99 -11.31 -0.39 3.72
CA LEU A 99 -11.35 0.99 3.23
C LEU A 99 -11.38 1.06 1.68
N LEU A 100 -10.58 0.23 1.00
CA LEU A 100 -10.58 0.14 -0.46
C LEU A 100 -11.94 -0.30 -0.99
N ILE A 101 -12.48 -1.40 -0.46
CA ILE A 101 -13.77 -1.95 -0.87
C ILE A 101 -14.91 -0.96 -0.58
N PHE A 102 -14.91 -0.33 0.60
CA PHE A 102 -15.87 0.71 0.94
C PHE A 102 -15.82 1.86 -0.06
N THR A 103 -14.62 2.32 -0.39
CA THR A 103 -14.42 3.43 -1.34
C THR A 103 -14.90 3.06 -2.74
N LEU A 104 -14.54 1.87 -3.23
CA LEU A 104 -14.97 1.37 -4.53
C LEU A 104 -16.49 1.19 -4.59
N LYS A 105 -17.09 0.58 -3.55
CA LYS A 105 -18.54 0.37 -3.49
C LYS A 105 -19.33 1.69 -3.53
N LYS A 106 -18.77 2.74 -2.93
CA LYS A 106 -19.46 4.04 -2.82
C LYS A 106 -19.24 4.95 -4.03
N TYR A 107 -18.08 4.91 -4.67
CA TYR A 107 -17.68 5.92 -5.65
C TYR A 107 -17.43 5.37 -7.05
N SER A 108 -17.32 4.05 -7.21
CA SER A 108 -17.14 3.45 -8.54
C SER A 108 -18.47 3.40 -9.31
N LYS A 109 -18.41 3.66 -10.61
CA LYS A 109 -19.53 3.46 -11.54
C LYS A 109 -19.77 1.99 -11.81
N ASP A 110 -18.69 1.21 -11.93
CA ASP A 110 -18.70 -0.23 -12.10
C ASP A 110 -17.87 -0.89 -11.02
N TYR A 111 -18.55 -1.36 -10.00
CA TYR A 111 -17.91 -1.98 -8.83
C TYR A 111 -17.16 -3.27 -9.20
N ALA A 112 -17.78 -4.12 -10.05
CA ALA A 112 -17.18 -5.41 -10.41
C ALA A 112 -15.86 -5.21 -11.17
N LEU A 113 -15.86 -4.31 -12.15
CA LEU A 113 -14.65 -3.96 -12.90
C LEU A 113 -13.59 -3.36 -11.98
N SER A 114 -13.98 -2.46 -11.08
CA SER A 114 -13.03 -1.80 -10.17
C SER A 114 -12.39 -2.75 -9.18
N VAL A 115 -13.14 -3.71 -8.64
CA VAL A 115 -12.59 -4.76 -7.76
C VAL A 115 -11.71 -5.72 -8.57
N THR A 116 -12.08 -6.05 -9.82
CA THR A 116 -11.21 -6.84 -10.70
C THR A 116 -9.86 -6.18 -10.90
N ILE A 117 -9.83 -4.88 -11.21
CA ILE A 117 -8.59 -4.10 -11.35
C ILE A 117 -7.81 -4.10 -10.02
N LEU A 118 -8.48 -3.87 -8.88
CA LEU A 118 -7.87 -3.90 -7.56
C LEU A 118 -7.14 -5.23 -7.32
N ILE A 119 -7.77 -6.35 -7.62
CA ILE A 119 -7.21 -7.68 -7.40
C ILE A 119 -6.05 -7.96 -8.34
N CYS A 120 -6.19 -7.65 -9.62
CA CYS A 120 -5.16 -7.94 -10.62
C CYS A 120 -3.89 -7.12 -10.41
N PHE A 121 -4.00 -5.86 -9.99
CA PHE A 121 -2.87 -4.94 -9.95
C PHE A 121 -2.36 -4.62 -8.54
N PHE A 122 -3.22 -4.63 -7.55
CA PHE A 122 -2.88 -4.15 -6.22
C PHE A 122 -2.83 -5.25 -5.15
N PHE A 123 -3.68 -6.27 -5.23
CA PHE A 123 -3.83 -7.27 -4.18
C PHE A 123 -2.49 -7.92 -3.79
N PHE A 124 -1.80 -8.54 -4.74
CA PHE A 124 -0.54 -9.23 -4.44
C PHE A 124 0.58 -8.29 -3.99
N THR A 125 0.67 -7.11 -4.59
CA THR A 125 1.63 -6.08 -4.19
C THR A 125 1.37 -5.63 -2.76
N SER A 126 0.11 -5.43 -2.37
CA SER A 126 -0.26 -5.00 -1.03
C SER A 126 0.10 -6.01 0.06
N LEU A 127 0.19 -7.30 -0.27
CA LEU A 127 0.65 -8.32 0.66
C LEU A 127 2.15 -8.20 0.99
N SER A 128 2.95 -7.59 0.12
CA SER A 128 4.37 -7.32 0.38
C SER A 128 4.56 -6.01 1.16
N ILE A 129 3.88 -4.93 0.78
CA ILE A 129 4.09 -3.58 1.30
C ILE A 129 2.97 -3.14 2.26
N ILE A 130 2.69 -3.92 3.31
CA ILE A 130 1.47 -3.78 4.14
C ILE A 130 1.24 -2.38 4.71
N ARG A 131 2.28 -1.72 5.22
CA ARG A 131 2.22 -0.35 5.77
C ARG A 131 1.88 0.67 4.69
N GLN A 132 2.58 0.59 3.56
CA GLN A 132 2.36 1.47 2.42
C GLN A 132 0.99 1.21 1.78
N ALA A 133 0.54 -0.05 1.75
CA ALA A 133 -0.78 -0.40 1.22
C ALA A 133 -1.92 0.26 2.00
N LEU A 134 -1.83 0.29 3.34
CA LEU A 134 -2.79 1.02 4.17
C LEU A 134 -2.74 2.51 3.90
N ALA A 135 -1.54 3.10 3.85
CA ALA A 135 -1.37 4.51 3.56
C ALA A 135 -1.98 4.87 2.19
N LEU A 136 -1.75 4.05 1.16
CA LEU A 136 -2.37 4.22 -0.17
C LEU A 136 -3.89 4.09 -0.12
N ALA A 137 -4.44 3.16 0.67
CA ALA A 137 -5.89 3.02 0.83
C ALA A 137 -6.52 4.28 1.45
N ILE A 138 -5.85 4.90 2.44
CA ILE A 138 -6.28 6.16 3.05
C ILE A 138 -6.19 7.31 2.04
N CYS A 139 -5.10 7.41 1.27
CA CYS A 139 -4.96 8.40 0.20
C CYS A 139 -6.06 8.25 -0.86
N PHE A 140 -6.36 7.02 -1.28
CA PHE A 140 -7.41 6.71 -2.23
C PHE A 140 -8.80 7.11 -1.70
N TYR A 141 -9.09 6.84 -0.44
CA TYR A 141 -10.30 7.34 0.21
C TYR A 141 -10.33 8.87 0.27
N GLY A 142 -9.18 9.51 0.49
CA GLY A 142 -9.02 10.96 0.50
C GLY A 142 -9.37 11.65 -0.83
N TYR A 143 -9.25 10.93 -1.96
CA TYR A 143 -9.55 11.47 -3.30
C TYR A 143 -10.94 12.11 -3.40
N ARG A 144 -11.94 11.60 -2.67
CA ARG A 144 -13.28 12.21 -2.59
C ARG A 144 -13.26 13.68 -2.15
N PHE A 145 -12.28 14.06 -1.33
CA PHE A 145 -12.16 15.44 -0.84
C PHE A 145 -11.55 16.37 -1.89
N ILE A 146 -10.76 15.81 -2.81
CA ILE A 146 -10.31 16.55 -4.01
C ILE A 146 -11.53 16.91 -4.86
N VAL A 147 -12.38 15.92 -5.15
CA VAL A 147 -13.61 16.12 -5.93
C VAL A 147 -14.55 17.14 -5.27
N LYS A 148 -14.64 17.12 -3.93
CA LYS A 148 -15.44 18.06 -3.13
C LYS A 148 -14.74 19.39 -2.87
N ARG A 149 -13.54 19.60 -3.39
CA ARG A 149 -12.71 20.79 -3.17
C ARG A 149 -12.48 21.14 -1.69
N SER A 150 -12.38 20.14 -0.84
CA SER A 150 -12.16 20.30 0.61
C SER A 150 -10.68 20.02 0.96
N LEU A 151 -9.83 21.02 0.80
CA LEU A 151 -8.39 20.92 1.02
C LEU A 151 -8.04 20.42 2.44
N ILE A 152 -8.65 21.01 3.47
CA ILE A 152 -8.35 20.65 4.87
C ILE A 152 -8.62 19.17 5.13
N LYS A 153 -9.77 18.64 4.69
CA LYS A 153 -10.12 17.23 4.87
C LYS A 153 -9.18 16.30 4.10
N TYR A 154 -8.72 16.74 2.91
CA TYR A 154 -7.73 16.01 2.14
C TYR A 154 -6.39 15.96 2.87
N ILE A 155 -5.88 17.11 3.33
CA ILE A 155 -4.62 17.19 4.08
C ILE A 155 -4.69 16.30 5.32
N LEU A 156 -5.78 16.31 6.09
CA LEU A 156 -5.94 15.44 7.25
C LEU A 156 -5.84 13.95 6.88
N CYS A 157 -6.44 13.52 5.75
CA CYS A 157 -6.28 12.15 5.27
C CYS A 157 -4.81 11.84 4.92
N ILE A 158 -4.10 12.75 4.25
CA ILE A 158 -2.70 12.53 3.88
C ILE A 158 -1.80 12.51 5.11
N LEU A 159 -2.06 13.36 6.10
CA LEU A 159 -1.32 13.32 7.37
C LEU A 159 -1.50 11.98 8.10
N ILE A 160 -2.73 11.48 8.19
CA ILE A 160 -2.99 10.16 8.78
C ILE A 160 -2.28 9.05 7.97
N ALA A 161 -2.33 9.11 6.64
CA ALA A 161 -1.62 8.15 5.79
C ALA A 161 -0.10 8.21 6.00
N ALA A 162 0.48 9.41 6.15
CA ALA A 162 1.90 9.61 6.38
C ALA A 162 2.36 9.07 7.75
N LEU A 163 1.48 9.04 8.76
CA LEU A 163 1.76 8.42 10.06
C LEU A 163 1.88 6.89 9.95
N PHE A 164 1.32 6.25 8.92
CA PHE A 164 1.55 4.84 8.61
C PHE A 164 2.75 4.63 7.69
N HIS A 165 2.94 5.52 6.69
CA HIS A 165 4.07 5.45 5.78
C HIS A 165 4.42 6.83 5.19
N PRO A 166 5.65 7.36 5.44
CA PRO A 166 6.01 8.74 5.11
C PRO A 166 5.85 9.10 3.62
N SER A 167 6.06 8.13 2.71
CA SER A 167 5.90 8.37 1.27
C SER A 167 4.51 8.81 0.86
N ALA A 168 3.48 8.55 1.69
CA ALA A 168 2.13 9.03 1.44
C ALA A 168 2.03 10.56 1.43
N GLY A 169 2.95 11.27 2.10
CA GLY A 169 3.01 12.73 2.09
C GLY A 169 3.14 13.33 0.70
N VAL A 170 3.78 12.60 -0.25
CA VAL A 170 3.87 13.03 -1.66
C VAL A 170 2.49 13.18 -2.30
N ALA A 171 1.49 12.42 -1.83
CA ALA A 171 0.14 12.48 -2.37
C ALA A 171 -0.54 13.86 -2.14
N ILE A 172 0.00 14.72 -1.29
CA ILE A 172 -0.52 16.09 -1.11
C ILE A 172 -0.55 16.86 -2.44
N ILE A 173 0.41 16.59 -3.32
CA ILE A 173 0.54 17.23 -4.63
C ILE A 173 -0.65 16.87 -5.54
N ILE A 174 -1.25 15.68 -5.35
CA ILE A 174 -2.36 15.18 -6.18
C ILE A 174 -3.59 16.10 -6.07
N TYR A 175 -3.74 16.86 -4.96
CA TYR A 175 -4.85 17.82 -4.82
C TYR A 175 -4.91 18.82 -5.94
N TRP A 176 -3.79 19.28 -6.45
CA TRP A 176 -3.71 20.31 -7.48
C TRP A 176 -3.77 19.76 -8.91
N LEU A 177 -3.53 18.46 -9.13
CA LEU A 177 -3.54 17.86 -10.46
C LEU A 177 -4.80 18.16 -11.28
N PRO A 178 -6.04 18.08 -10.73
CA PRO A 178 -7.25 18.38 -11.50
C PRO A 178 -7.36 19.85 -11.95
N PHE A 179 -6.57 20.75 -11.35
CA PHE A 179 -6.59 22.18 -11.69
C PHE A 179 -5.51 22.55 -12.72
N LEU A 180 -4.60 21.63 -13.02
CA LEU A 180 -3.54 21.85 -14.01
C LEU A 180 -4.11 21.71 -15.43
N LYS A 181 -3.67 22.58 -16.33
CA LYS A 181 -3.97 22.42 -17.76
C LYS A 181 -3.35 21.14 -18.27
N PHE A 182 -4.06 20.38 -19.10
CA PHE A 182 -3.59 19.11 -19.67
C PHE A 182 -2.18 19.24 -20.30
N ARG A 183 -1.93 20.33 -21.04
CA ARG A 183 -0.60 20.60 -21.64
C ARG A 183 0.53 20.65 -20.61
N LEU A 184 0.27 21.23 -19.43
CA LEU A 184 1.25 21.30 -18.36
C LEU A 184 1.51 19.92 -17.74
N VAL A 185 0.48 19.10 -17.58
CA VAL A 185 0.62 17.71 -17.07
C VAL A 185 1.48 16.89 -18.04
N VAL A 186 1.23 16.99 -19.35
CA VAL A 186 2.02 16.32 -20.38
C VAL A 186 3.47 16.80 -20.35
N LEU A 187 3.70 18.10 -20.27
CA LEU A 187 5.05 18.69 -20.20
C LEU A 187 5.81 18.18 -18.98
N LEU A 188 5.19 18.20 -17.78
CA LEU A 188 5.82 17.70 -16.56
C LEU A 188 6.12 16.19 -16.64
N SER A 189 5.26 15.41 -17.29
CA SER A 189 5.48 13.97 -17.52
C SER A 189 6.70 13.74 -18.43
N ILE A 190 6.83 14.50 -19.51
CA ILE A 190 7.98 14.43 -20.42
C ILE A 190 9.26 14.82 -19.66
N ILE A 191 9.23 15.93 -18.91
CA ILE A 191 10.37 16.37 -18.10
C ILE A 191 10.78 15.27 -17.10
N SER A 192 9.83 14.61 -16.44
CA SER A 192 10.12 13.52 -15.49
C SER A 192 10.80 12.33 -16.15
N ILE A 193 10.39 11.97 -17.37
CA ILE A 193 11.00 10.87 -18.14
C ILE A 193 12.45 11.22 -18.51
N VAL A 194 12.68 12.44 -18.99
CA VAL A 194 14.01 12.92 -19.38
C VAL A 194 14.92 13.12 -18.17
N ALA A 195 14.38 13.59 -17.05
CA ALA A 195 15.14 13.80 -15.81
C ALA A 195 15.51 12.49 -15.09
N LYS A 196 14.77 11.39 -15.33
CA LYS A 196 15.02 10.10 -14.69
C LYS A 196 16.48 9.61 -14.82
N PRO A 197 17.10 9.52 -16.00
CA PRO A 197 18.48 9.06 -16.12
C PRO A 197 19.46 9.99 -15.41
N LEU A 198 19.22 11.31 -15.44
CA LEU A 198 20.04 12.28 -14.72
C LEU A 198 19.96 12.08 -13.21
N PHE A 199 18.76 11.84 -12.68
CA PHE A 199 18.53 11.55 -11.26
C PHE A 199 19.25 10.26 -10.82
N PHE A 200 19.16 9.18 -11.60
CA PHE A 200 19.88 7.94 -11.32
C PHE A 200 21.40 8.11 -11.41
N TYR A 201 21.87 8.88 -12.37
CA TYR A 201 23.29 9.20 -12.49
C TYR A 201 23.80 9.96 -11.26
N MET A 202 23.07 10.97 -10.80
CA MET A 202 23.39 11.70 -9.57
C MET A 202 23.36 10.79 -8.33
N LEU A 203 22.35 9.93 -8.19
CA LEU A 203 22.31 8.96 -7.10
C LEU A 203 23.53 8.04 -7.10
N ASN A 204 23.93 7.52 -8.24
CA ASN A 204 25.13 6.67 -8.35
C ASN A 204 26.39 7.40 -7.92
N ILE A 205 26.56 8.67 -8.30
CA ILE A 205 27.69 9.48 -7.84
C ILE A 205 27.66 9.64 -6.33
N PHE A 206 26.51 9.99 -5.73
CA PHE A 206 26.37 10.12 -4.28
C PHE A 206 26.63 8.80 -3.56
N CYS A 207 26.11 7.68 -4.08
CA CYS A 207 26.38 6.34 -3.52
C CYS A 207 27.88 6.00 -3.61
N LEU A 208 28.54 6.26 -4.74
CA LEU A 208 29.97 6.02 -4.90
C LEU A 208 30.81 6.91 -3.95
N LEU A 209 30.42 8.15 -3.74
CA LEU A 209 31.08 9.04 -2.77
C LEU A 209 30.91 8.56 -1.33
N TYR A 210 29.75 7.94 -1.00
CA TYR A 210 29.47 7.44 0.33
C TYR A 210 30.05 6.04 0.60
N THR A 211 30.24 5.21 -0.43
CA THR A 211 30.80 3.86 -0.34
C THR A 211 32.29 3.79 -0.67
N SER A 212 32.99 4.93 -0.78
CA SER A 212 34.44 4.90 -0.91
C SER A 212 35.04 4.27 0.35
N PRO A 213 35.85 3.20 0.25
CA PRO A 213 36.40 2.52 1.40
C PRO A 213 37.20 3.52 2.26
N SER A 214 36.87 3.55 3.55
CA SER A 214 37.60 4.36 4.51
C SER A 214 39.07 3.97 4.46
N PRO A 215 40.04 4.93 4.51
CA PRO A 215 41.46 4.60 4.61
C PRO A 215 41.84 3.68 5.77
N ARG A 216 40.90 3.42 6.70
CA ARG A 216 41.08 2.49 7.82
C ARG A 216 40.93 1.01 7.46
N ASP A 217 40.23 0.68 6.36
CA ASP A 217 40.00 -0.73 5.98
C ASP A 217 41.23 -1.38 5.30
N GLY A 218 42.22 -0.59 4.90
CA GLY A 218 43.51 -1.03 4.35
C GLY A 218 44.62 -1.32 5.39
N ALA A 219 44.36 -1.03 6.68
CA ALA A 219 45.41 -1.11 7.71
C ALA A 219 45.39 -2.43 8.54
N THR A 220 44.46 -3.35 8.28
CA THR A 220 44.31 -4.61 9.06
C THR A 220 44.75 -5.86 8.32
N SER A 221 45.42 -5.75 7.17
CA SER A 221 46.04 -6.89 6.49
C SER A 221 47.59 -6.75 6.46
N ARG A 222 48.20 -6.86 7.66
CA ARG A 222 49.63 -7.26 7.82
C ARG A 222 49.79 -8.03 9.11
#